data_79850470ed34a8b3ea30da6651cc86b6
#
_entry.id   79850470ed34a8b3ea30da6651cc86b6
#
_cell.length_a   1.000
_cell.length_b   1.000
_cell.length_c   1.000
_cell.angle_alpha   90.00
_cell.angle_beta   90.00
_cell.angle_gamma   90.00
#
_symmetry.space_group_name_H-M   'P 1'
#
loop_
_entity.id
_entity.type
_entity.pdbx_description
1 polymer ?
#
loop_
_entity_poly.entity_id
_entity_poly.type
_entity_poly.pdbx_seq_one_letter_code
_entity_poly.pdbx_strand_id
1 'polypeptide(L)'
;VTQIGICFSYPAENTPELDAKVLGMTKEVQLTGWEDHLVGADLAEELERRGCTKLPITVINDTPATYLSGSTTIANNYANGFAGRVNGTGTNTCCLLPVRTIEKLGRDADGEMLVNLESGSFTDVPQSAFDKALDATSAAPGAYRFEKMTSGRYLGELSRLALIAAANDGLFAPETADKLCALDTLSAADADAFGADPDCGAIAALGDAADADRKTAAMVIQGVFGRAAKAIVANIAAIVFLTDGAKNRYRPMVVAVDGSLFRYSTLLRPAVSEELEAFLVQKHQRY
;
A
#
# COMPACT_ATOMS: atom_id res chain seq x y z
N VAL A 1 -26.84 3.74 18.15
CA VAL A 1 -25.52 4.28 17.82
C VAL A 1 -25.15 5.27 18.90
N THR A 2 -23.97 5.14 19.50
CA THR A 2 -23.47 6.00 20.59
C THR A 2 -22.29 6.84 20.18
N GLN A 3 -21.63 6.49 19.07
CA GLN A 3 -20.43 7.15 18.56
C GLN A 3 -20.27 6.86 17.06
N ILE A 4 -19.61 7.75 16.34
CA ILE A 4 -19.25 7.59 14.93
C ILE A 4 -17.73 7.58 14.81
N GLY A 5 -17.17 6.58 14.11
CA GLY A 5 -15.77 6.53 13.70
C GLY A 5 -15.65 6.75 12.20
N ILE A 6 -14.72 7.59 11.78
CA ILE A 6 -14.45 7.88 10.36
C ILE A 6 -12.99 7.54 10.05
N CYS A 7 -12.78 6.75 8.99
CA CYS A 7 -11.46 6.64 8.36
C CYS A 7 -11.32 7.70 7.28
N PHE A 8 -10.35 8.60 7.43
CA PHE A 8 -10.07 9.66 6.46
C PHE A 8 -8.67 9.50 5.89
N SER A 9 -8.60 9.13 4.62
CA SER A 9 -7.36 8.70 3.93
C SER A 9 -6.70 9.79 3.09
N TYR A 10 -6.98 11.06 3.39
CA TYR A 10 -6.36 12.22 2.75
C TYR A 10 -5.42 12.93 3.75
N PRO A 11 -4.50 13.78 3.25
CA PRO A 11 -3.64 14.57 4.12
C PRO A 11 -4.45 15.42 5.10
N ALA A 12 -4.23 15.21 6.38
CA ALA A 12 -4.91 15.93 7.45
C ALA A 12 -4.01 16.06 8.69
N GLU A 13 -4.23 17.12 9.44
CA GLU A 13 -3.66 17.31 10.76
C GLU A 13 -4.66 16.84 11.81
N ASN A 14 -4.24 15.90 12.67
CA ASN A 14 -5.09 15.42 13.75
C ASN A 14 -5.15 16.45 14.88
N THR A 15 -6.35 16.73 15.38
CA THR A 15 -6.54 17.56 16.58
C THR A 15 -6.44 16.73 17.85
N PRO A 16 -6.21 17.36 19.03
CA PRO A 16 -6.25 16.68 20.32
C PRO A 16 -7.59 15.97 20.61
N GLU A 17 -8.68 16.47 20.02
CA GLU A 17 -10.04 15.92 20.16
C GLU A 17 -10.30 14.75 19.22
N LEU A 18 -9.27 14.25 18.52
CA LEU A 18 -9.36 13.18 17.52
C LEU A 18 -10.26 13.53 16.33
N ASP A 19 -10.20 14.77 15.89
CA ASP A 19 -10.74 15.21 14.59
C ASP A 19 -9.61 15.43 13.59
N ALA A 20 -9.94 15.69 12.33
CA ALA A 20 -9.00 15.88 11.25
C ALA A 20 -9.24 17.21 10.51
N LYS A 21 -8.25 18.11 10.60
CA LYS A 21 -8.18 19.30 9.76
C LYS A 21 -7.60 18.93 8.40
N VAL A 22 -8.36 19.14 7.34
CA VAL A 22 -7.92 18.79 5.98
C VAL A 22 -6.77 19.69 5.55
N LEU A 23 -5.68 19.10 5.04
CA LEU A 23 -4.52 19.82 4.51
C LEU A 23 -4.47 19.83 2.98
N GLY A 24 -5.23 18.96 2.33
CA GLY A 24 -5.27 18.86 0.89
C GLY A 24 -6.00 17.61 0.40
N MET A 25 -6.28 17.59 -0.89
CA MET A 25 -6.82 16.43 -1.57
C MET A 25 -5.76 15.81 -2.46
N THR A 26 -5.74 14.48 -2.50
CA THR A 26 -4.81 13.67 -3.31
C THR A 26 -5.62 12.68 -4.15
N LYS A 27 -4.95 11.80 -4.89
CA LYS A 27 -5.59 10.74 -5.67
C LYS A 27 -6.56 11.26 -6.74
N GLU A 28 -6.27 12.47 -7.30
CA GLU A 28 -7.08 13.14 -8.34
C GLU A 28 -8.50 13.57 -7.88
N VAL A 29 -8.76 13.56 -6.58
CA VAL A 29 -9.99 14.14 -6.01
C VAL A 29 -9.85 15.65 -5.98
N GLN A 30 -10.79 16.35 -6.62
CA GLN A 30 -10.88 17.81 -6.61
C GLN A 30 -12.12 18.22 -5.82
N LEU A 31 -11.90 18.79 -4.65
CA LEU A 31 -12.91 19.42 -3.82
C LEU A 31 -12.50 20.85 -3.55
N THR A 32 -13.47 21.74 -3.48
CA THR A 32 -13.29 23.14 -3.08
C THR A 32 -14.02 23.40 -1.78
N GLY A 33 -13.55 24.40 -1.00
CA GLY A 33 -14.19 24.78 0.25
C GLY A 33 -13.90 23.82 1.42
N TRP A 34 -12.76 23.15 1.40
CA TRP A 34 -12.29 22.28 2.49
C TRP A 34 -11.28 22.97 3.42
N GLU A 35 -10.80 24.14 3.00
CA GLU A 35 -9.77 24.90 3.70
C GLU A 35 -10.28 25.29 5.10
N ASP A 36 -9.49 25.01 6.12
CA ASP A 36 -9.77 25.25 7.53
C ASP A 36 -10.95 24.46 8.15
N HIS A 37 -11.54 23.52 7.40
CA HIS A 37 -12.62 22.67 7.87
C HIS A 37 -12.14 21.45 8.65
N LEU A 38 -12.96 21.02 9.62
CA LEU A 38 -12.78 19.81 10.43
C LEU A 38 -13.78 18.75 10.01
N VAL A 39 -13.30 17.59 9.60
CA VAL A 39 -14.14 16.51 9.04
C VAL A 39 -15.22 16.05 10.00
N GLY A 40 -14.87 15.86 11.28
CA GLY A 40 -15.82 15.40 12.30
C GLY A 40 -16.79 16.47 12.73
N ALA A 41 -16.31 17.69 12.97
CA ALA A 41 -17.15 18.81 13.39
C ALA A 41 -18.19 19.18 12.32
N ASP A 42 -17.76 19.29 11.05
CA ASP A 42 -18.66 19.66 9.96
C ASP A 42 -19.73 18.57 9.73
N LEU A 43 -19.34 17.30 9.84
CA LEU A 43 -20.32 16.21 9.76
C LEU A 43 -21.30 16.23 10.93
N ALA A 44 -20.84 16.54 12.15
CA ALA A 44 -21.71 16.64 13.32
C ALA A 44 -22.74 17.76 13.13
N GLU A 45 -22.31 18.94 12.65
CA GLU A 45 -23.19 20.06 12.37
C GLU A 45 -24.24 19.73 11.30
N GLU A 46 -23.83 19.10 10.21
CA GLU A 46 -24.76 18.71 9.15
C GLU A 46 -25.76 17.65 9.61
N LEU A 47 -25.34 16.69 10.45
CA LEU A 47 -26.25 15.72 11.05
C LEU A 47 -27.29 16.40 11.97
N GLU A 48 -26.87 17.35 12.82
CA GLU A 48 -27.78 18.12 13.65
C GLU A 48 -28.77 18.94 12.80
N ARG A 49 -28.32 19.58 11.73
CA ARG A 49 -29.15 20.32 10.78
C ARG A 49 -30.21 19.44 10.14
N ARG A 50 -29.93 18.14 9.95
CA ARG A 50 -30.87 17.13 9.44
C ARG A 50 -31.74 16.51 10.53
N GLY A 51 -31.69 16.98 11.76
CA GLY A 51 -32.50 16.50 12.87
C GLY A 51 -31.97 15.24 13.56
N CYS A 52 -30.72 14.86 13.32
CA CYS A 52 -30.07 13.77 14.04
C CYS A 52 -29.60 14.23 15.42
N THR A 53 -29.56 13.28 16.36
CA THR A 53 -28.96 13.53 17.68
C THR A 53 -27.46 13.74 17.53
N LYS A 54 -26.90 14.73 18.24
CA LYS A 54 -25.46 14.96 18.30
C LYS A 54 -24.75 13.75 18.88
N LEU A 55 -23.78 13.21 18.12
CA LEU A 55 -22.95 12.08 18.52
C LEU A 55 -21.47 12.48 18.52
N PRO A 56 -20.65 11.94 19.41
CA PRO A 56 -19.21 12.07 19.32
C PRO A 56 -18.71 11.46 17.99
N ILE A 57 -17.87 12.21 17.28
CA ILE A 57 -17.25 11.76 16.03
C ILE A 57 -15.75 11.73 16.22
N THR A 58 -15.13 10.61 15.90
CA THR A 58 -13.67 10.43 15.91
C THR A 58 -13.19 10.19 14.49
N VAL A 59 -12.21 10.95 14.06
CA VAL A 59 -11.62 10.85 12.72
C VAL A 59 -10.18 10.37 12.86
N ILE A 60 -9.85 9.28 12.17
CA ILE A 60 -8.49 8.77 12.13
C ILE A 60 -8.09 8.40 10.69
N ASN A 61 -6.79 8.38 10.41
CA ASN A 61 -6.31 7.86 9.13
C ASN A 61 -6.52 6.34 9.02
N ASP A 62 -6.66 5.81 7.81
CA ASP A 62 -6.91 4.39 7.53
C ASP A 62 -5.78 3.46 8.04
N THR A 63 -4.54 3.90 7.98
CA THR A 63 -3.41 3.08 8.42
C THR A 63 -3.37 2.88 9.95
N PRO A 64 -3.50 3.93 10.79
CA PRO A 64 -3.77 3.78 12.21
C PRO A 64 -5.02 2.96 12.54
N ALA A 65 -6.11 3.11 11.76
CA ALA A 65 -7.32 2.27 11.95
C ALA A 65 -7.01 0.79 11.74
N THR A 66 -6.23 0.46 10.71
CA THR A 66 -5.77 -0.90 10.43
C THR A 66 -4.92 -1.45 11.58
N TYR A 67 -3.99 -0.65 12.13
CA TYR A 67 -3.22 -1.03 13.31
C TYR A 67 -4.13 -1.37 14.50
N LEU A 68 -5.08 -0.50 14.81
CA LEU A 68 -6.01 -0.68 15.93
C LEU A 68 -6.88 -1.94 15.73
N SER A 69 -7.35 -2.19 14.52
CA SER A 69 -8.09 -3.40 14.18
C SER A 69 -7.27 -4.67 14.49
N GLY A 70 -6.00 -4.71 14.08
CA GLY A 70 -5.11 -5.83 14.38
C GLY A 70 -4.85 -6.00 15.88
N SER A 71 -4.53 -4.91 16.57
CA SER A 71 -4.18 -4.94 17.99
C SER A 71 -5.36 -5.25 18.91
N THR A 72 -6.59 -4.96 18.50
CA THR A 72 -7.80 -5.25 19.28
C THR A 72 -8.37 -6.65 18.98
N THR A 73 -8.14 -7.19 17.79
CA THR A 73 -8.63 -8.51 17.39
C THR A 73 -7.79 -9.64 17.97
N ILE A 74 -6.48 -9.43 18.10
CA ILE A 74 -5.55 -10.42 18.64
C ILE A 74 -5.22 -10.06 20.08
N ALA A 75 -5.53 -10.97 21.01
CA ALA A 75 -5.22 -10.76 22.40
C ALA A 75 -3.71 -10.53 22.62
N ASN A 76 -3.35 -9.52 23.41
CA ASN A 76 -1.96 -9.10 23.68
C ASN A 76 -1.06 -10.26 24.19
N ASN A 77 -1.66 -11.34 24.70
CA ASN A 77 -0.91 -12.51 25.15
C ASN A 77 -0.29 -13.31 24.00
N TYR A 78 -0.80 -13.17 22.77
CA TYR A 78 -0.35 -13.94 21.61
C TYR A 78 0.59 -13.14 20.68
N ALA A 79 0.74 -11.85 20.90
CA ALA A 79 1.60 -11.01 20.09
C ALA A 79 2.60 -10.21 20.95
N ASN A 80 3.74 -9.87 20.38
CA ASN A 80 4.74 -8.99 20.97
C ASN A 80 5.08 -7.84 20.01
N GLY A 81 4.10 -7.02 19.74
CA GLY A 81 4.16 -5.88 18.85
C GLY A 81 3.15 -5.96 17.72
N PHE A 82 2.79 -4.80 17.22
CA PHE A 82 1.84 -4.64 16.13
C PHE A 82 2.34 -3.60 15.13
N ALA A 83 2.00 -3.78 13.86
CA ALA A 83 2.11 -2.75 12.84
C ALA A 83 0.84 -2.73 12.00
N GLY A 84 0.48 -1.58 11.47
CA GLY A 84 -0.59 -1.41 10.49
C GLY A 84 0.00 -1.17 9.11
N ARG A 85 -0.60 -1.76 8.09
CA ARG A 85 -0.25 -1.52 6.70
C ARG A 85 -1.49 -1.41 5.85
N VAL A 86 -1.53 -0.40 4.99
CA VAL A 86 -2.49 -0.31 3.89
C VAL A 86 -1.78 -0.62 2.58
N ASN A 87 -2.36 -1.49 1.76
CA ASN A 87 -1.86 -1.81 0.43
C ASN A 87 -3.04 -2.02 -0.53
N GLY A 88 -3.60 -0.93 -0.97
CA GLY A 88 -4.73 -0.85 -1.89
C GLY A 88 -4.40 0.03 -3.09
N THR A 89 -5.20 1.06 -3.36
CA THR A 89 -4.92 2.10 -4.36
C THR A 89 -3.60 2.80 -4.07
N GLY A 90 -3.34 3.13 -2.79
CA GLY A 90 -2.06 3.61 -2.28
C GLY A 90 -1.40 2.61 -1.34
N THR A 91 -0.30 3.03 -0.72
CA THR A 91 0.40 2.23 0.30
C THR A 91 0.87 3.11 1.45
N ASN A 92 0.68 2.61 2.67
CA ASN A 92 1.16 3.27 3.87
C ASN A 92 1.42 2.26 5.00
N THR A 93 2.17 2.66 6.02
CA THR A 93 2.44 1.85 7.22
C THR A 93 2.42 2.71 8.48
N CYS A 94 2.07 2.10 9.61
CA CYS A 94 2.21 2.71 10.92
C CYS A 94 2.70 1.69 11.96
N CYS A 95 3.34 2.19 12.99
CA CYS A 95 3.76 1.40 14.15
C CYS A 95 3.82 2.26 15.41
N LEU A 96 3.83 1.61 16.55
CA LEU A 96 4.00 2.25 17.84
C LEU A 96 5.49 2.47 18.11
N LEU A 97 5.89 3.69 18.44
CA LEU A 97 7.27 4.06 18.73
C LEU A 97 7.36 4.81 20.06
N PRO A 98 8.42 4.60 20.86
CA PRO A 98 8.71 5.46 22.00
C PRO A 98 8.88 6.91 21.55
N VAL A 99 8.21 7.86 22.20
CA VAL A 99 8.21 9.28 21.80
C VAL A 99 9.64 9.84 21.72
N ARG A 100 10.53 9.43 22.64
CA ARG A 100 11.93 9.82 22.67
C ARG A 100 12.75 9.43 21.44
N THR A 101 12.27 8.43 20.64
CA THR A 101 12.96 7.98 19.42
C THR A 101 12.52 8.77 18.18
N ILE A 102 11.55 9.65 18.31
CA ILE A 102 11.00 10.46 17.20
C ILE A 102 11.69 11.82 17.20
N GLU A 103 12.84 11.90 16.55
CA GLU A 103 13.71 13.11 16.54
C GLU A 103 12.98 14.37 16.11
N LYS A 104 12.05 14.28 15.15
CA LYS A 104 11.28 15.43 14.66
C LYS A 104 10.41 16.11 15.72
N LEU A 105 10.06 15.40 16.79
CA LEU A 105 9.26 15.98 17.86
C LEU A 105 10.10 16.83 18.81
N GLY A 106 11.42 16.63 18.84
CA GLY A 106 12.32 17.37 19.75
C GLY A 106 11.94 17.24 21.23
N ARG A 107 11.22 16.18 21.60
CA ARG A 107 10.69 15.95 22.94
C ARG A 107 11.42 14.81 23.60
N ASP A 108 11.98 15.06 24.77
CA ASP A 108 12.38 14.01 25.70
C ASP A 108 11.18 13.73 26.60
N ALA A 109 10.23 12.94 26.08
CA ALA A 109 8.99 12.60 26.77
C ALA A 109 8.86 11.07 26.87
N ASP A 110 8.38 10.62 28.00
CA ASP A 110 8.02 9.22 28.22
C ASP A 110 6.73 8.86 27.46
N GLY A 111 6.56 7.59 27.20
CA GLY A 111 5.39 7.05 26.53
C GLY A 111 5.65 6.62 25.09
N GLU A 112 4.58 6.18 24.45
CA GLU A 112 4.59 5.68 23.08
C GLU A 112 3.59 6.48 22.22
N MET A 113 3.91 6.60 20.95
CA MET A 113 3.07 7.25 19.94
C MET A 113 2.85 6.31 18.76
N LEU A 114 1.62 6.19 18.31
CA LEU A 114 1.30 5.55 17.04
C LEU A 114 1.68 6.50 15.91
N VAL A 115 2.74 6.12 15.17
CA VAL A 115 3.31 6.96 14.11
C VAL A 115 2.84 6.46 12.75
N ASN A 116 2.17 7.33 12.01
CA ASN A 116 1.86 7.14 10.61
C ASN A 116 3.12 7.50 9.80
N LEU A 117 3.77 6.50 9.20
CA LEU A 117 5.11 6.65 8.61
C LEU A 117 5.10 7.31 7.23
N GLU A 118 3.93 7.41 6.58
CA GLU A 118 3.80 7.88 5.20
C GLU A 118 4.79 7.21 4.25
N SER A 119 4.93 5.89 4.41
CA SER A 119 5.93 5.08 3.70
C SER A 119 5.78 5.12 2.17
N GLY A 120 4.58 5.40 1.66
CA GLY A 120 4.36 5.61 0.23
C GLY A 120 5.19 6.75 -0.34
N SER A 121 5.48 7.78 0.46
CA SER A 121 6.26 8.95 0.05
C SER A 121 7.77 8.71 -0.05
N PHE A 122 8.27 7.55 0.40
CA PHE A 122 9.69 7.22 0.35
C PHE A 122 10.22 7.20 -1.09
N THR A 123 11.32 7.92 -1.35
CA THR A 123 11.84 8.16 -2.70
C THR A 123 13.18 7.49 -2.97
N ASP A 124 13.92 7.08 -1.94
CA ASP A 124 15.23 6.44 -2.09
C ASP A 124 15.09 4.93 -2.34
N VAL A 125 14.44 4.58 -3.45
CA VAL A 125 14.24 3.21 -3.91
C VAL A 125 14.93 3.00 -5.26
N PRO A 126 15.55 1.82 -5.50
CA PRO A 126 16.13 1.50 -6.80
C PRO A 126 15.04 1.47 -7.88
N GLN A 127 15.22 2.25 -8.93
CA GLN A 127 14.28 2.35 -10.05
C GLN A 127 14.86 1.68 -11.31
N SER A 128 14.07 0.87 -11.99
CA SER A 128 14.30 0.38 -13.34
C SER A 128 13.99 1.44 -14.41
N ALA A 129 14.21 1.13 -15.67
CA ALA A 129 13.85 2.02 -16.78
C ALA A 129 12.33 2.27 -16.84
N PHE A 130 11.52 1.23 -16.64
CA PHE A 130 10.05 1.36 -16.66
C PHE A 130 9.49 2.07 -15.41
N ASP A 131 10.15 1.98 -14.23
CA ASP A 131 9.77 2.81 -13.08
C ASP A 131 9.98 4.30 -13.37
N LYS A 132 11.11 4.64 -14.00
CA LYS A 132 11.41 6.02 -14.40
C LYS A 132 10.45 6.53 -15.48
N ALA A 133 10.06 5.66 -16.42
CA ALA A 133 9.08 6.00 -17.44
C ALA A 133 7.70 6.29 -16.81
N LEU A 134 7.22 5.44 -15.91
CA LEU A 134 6.00 5.69 -15.14
C LEU A 134 6.09 6.99 -14.33
N ASP A 135 7.19 7.17 -13.61
CA ASP A 135 7.39 8.34 -12.75
C ASP A 135 7.33 9.64 -13.55
N ALA A 136 7.96 9.69 -14.71
CA ALA A 136 8.00 10.86 -15.57
C ALA A 136 6.62 11.29 -16.09
N THR A 137 5.68 10.37 -16.26
CA THR A 137 4.32 10.62 -16.75
C THR A 137 3.28 10.78 -15.63
N SER A 138 3.68 10.58 -14.38
CA SER A 138 2.79 10.68 -13.22
C SER A 138 2.46 12.14 -12.87
N ALA A 139 1.40 12.33 -12.07
CA ALA A 139 0.99 13.65 -11.57
C ALA A 139 2.04 14.32 -10.67
N ALA A 140 2.96 13.56 -10.08
CA ALA A 140 4.01 14.05 -9.18
C ALA A 140 5.35 13.34 -9.48
N PRO A 141 6.07 13.74 -10.56
CA PRO A 141 7.35 13.15 -10.90
C PRO A 141 8.37 13.33 -9.77
N GLY A 142 9.13 12.29 -9.46
CA GLY A 142 10.13 12.28 -8.39
C GLY A 142 9.59 11.99 -6.99
N ALA A 143 8.29 12.13 -6.75
CA ALA A 143 7.64 11.86 -5.47
C ALA A 143 6.99 10.46 -5.44
N TYR A 144 6.71 9.96 -4.23
CA TYR A 144 5.93 8.73 -3.99
C TYR A 144 6.47 7.49 -4.75
N ARG A 145 7.78 7.36 -4.88
CA ARG A 145 8.40 6.27 -5.67
C ARG A 145 8.08 4.90 -5.10
N PHE A 146 8.09 4.76 -3.77
CA PHE A 146 7.73 3.50 -3.12
C PHE A 146 6.27 3.12 -3.41
N GLU A 147 5.33 4.07 -3.34
CA GLU A 147 3.93 3.83 -3.68
C GLU A 147 3.78 3.43 -5.14
N LYS A 148 4.45 4.12 -6.06
CA LYS A 148 4.43 3.81 -7.50
C LYS A 148 4.92 2.39 -7.81
N MET A 149 5.80 1.83 -6.98
CA MET A 149 6.35 0.49 -7.17
C MET A 149 5.53 -0.62 -6.50
N THR A 150 4.62 -0.30 -5.56
CA THR A 150 4.01 -1.30 -4.68
C THR A 150 2.50 -1.22 -4.57
N SER A 151 1.85 -0.19 -5.09
CA SER A 151 0.41 0.00 -4.92
C SER A 151 -0.40 -0.39 -6.15
N GLY A 152 -1.69 -0.68 -5.93
CA GLY A 152 -2.61 -1.15 -6.96
C GLY A 152 -2.87 -0.15 -8.08
N ARG A 153 -2.72 1.15 -7.79
CA ARG A 153 -2.85 2.19 -8.82
C ARG A 153 -1.81 2.03 -9.93
N TYR A 154 -0.62 1.54 -9.61
CA TYR A 154 0.52 1.60 -10.51
C TYR A 154 1.02 0.24 -11.01
N LEU A 155 0.74 -0.86 -10.30
CA LEU A 155 1.26 -2.19 -10.68
C LEU A 155 0.77 -2.66 -12.05
N GLY A 156 -0.44 -2.28 -12.45
CA GLY A 156 -0.92 -2.59 -13.81
C GLY A 156 -0.10 -1.88 -14.87
N GLU A 157 0.10 -0.57 -14.73
CA GLU A 157 0.90 0.23 -15.66
C GLU A 157 2.38 -0.18 -15.66
N LEU A 158 2.95 -0.51 -14.50
CA LEU A 158 4.30 -1.08 -14.44
C LEU A 158 4.41 -2.42 -15.19
N SER A 159 3.39 -3.27 -15.07
CA SER A 159 3.32 -4.53 -15.81
C SER A 159 3.22 -4.29 -17.31
N ARG A 160 2.40 -3.33 -17.75
CA ARG A 160 2.30 -2.91 -19.15
C ARG A 160 3.63 -2.43 -19.71
N LEU A 161 4.31 -1.53 -18.99
CA LEU A 161 5.61 -1.01 -19.41
C LEU A 161 6.69 -2.09 -19.43
N ALA A 162 6.66 -3.04 -18.49
CA ALA A 162 7.57 -4.18 -18.49
C ALA A 162 7.32 -5.12 -19.67
N LEU A 163 6.06 -5.36 -20.04
CA LEU A 163 5.70 -6.16 -21.23
C LEU A 163 6.16 -5.50 -22.51
N ILE A 164 5.99 -4.17 -22.66
CA ILE A 164 6.48 -3.39 -23.80
C ILE A 164 8.02 -3.46 -23.87
N ALA A 165 8.71 -3.32 -22.75
CA ALA A 165 10.17 -3.46 -22.72
C ALA A 165 10.61 -4.86 -23.18
N ALA A 166 9.96 -5.90 -22.68
CA ALA A 166 10.24 -7.28 -23.06
C ALA A 166 9.93 -7.55 -24.56
N ALA A 167 8.89 -6.90 -25.09
CA ALA A 167 8.57 -6.96 -26.52
C ALA A 167 9.67 -6.30 -27.38
N ASN A 168 10.13 -5.14 -26.98
CA ASN A 168 11.23 -4.43 -27.65
C ASN A 168 12.57 -5.18 -27.56
N ASP A 169 12.77 -5.96 -26.49
CA ASP A 169 13.94 -6.83 -26.32
C ASP A 169 13.83 -8.15 -27.09
N GLY A 170 12.74 -8.37 -27.86
CA GLY A 170 12.55 -9.52 -28.71
C GLY A 170 12.16 -10.82 -27.99
N LEU A 171 11.56 -10.73 -26.80
CA LEU A 171 11.13 -11.89 -26.01
C LEU A 171 9.84 -12.55 -26.55
N PHE A 172 9.16 -11.91 -27.49
CA PHE A 172 7.89 -12.36 -28.05
C PHE A 172 7.96 -12.53 -29.57
N ALA A 173 7.06 -13.31 -30.13
CA ALA A 173 6.85 -13.36 -31.57
C ALA A 173 6.47 -11.95 -32.11
N PRO A 174 6.86 -11.59 -33.36
CA PRO A 174 6.66 -10.23 -33.86
C PRO A 174 5.19 -9.74 -33.74
N GLU A 175 4.23 -10.59 -34.09
CA GLU A 175 2.81 -10.25 -34.00
C GLU A 175 2.34 -9.98 -32.55
N THR A 176 2.82 -10.78 -31.60
CA THR A 176 2.54 -10.59 -30.16
C THR A 176 3.21 -9.31 -29.65
N ALA A 177 4.46 -9.06 -30.06
CA ALA A 177 5.19 -7.84 -29.71
C ALA A 177 4.46 -6.57 -30.18
N ASP A 178 3.97 -6.55 -31.43
CA ASP A 178 3.20 -5.44 -32.00
C ASP A 178 1.92 -5.17 -31.16
N LYS A 179 1.19 -6.23 -30.77
CA LYS A 179 -0.01 -6.12 -29.94
C LYS A 179 0.31 -5.59 -28.54
N LEU A 180 1.40 -6.05 -27.92
CA LEU A 180 1.83 -5.57 -26.62
C LEU A 180 2.28 -4.10 -26.65
N CYS A 181 3.01 -3.71 -27.71
CA CYS A 181 3.41 -2.31 -27.89
C CYS A 181 2.21 -1.37 -28.13
N ALA A 182 1.12 -1.88 -28.67
CA ALA A 182 -0.13 -1.15 -28.87
C ALA A 182 -1.08 -1.17 -27.66
N LEU A 183 -0.71 -1.82 -26.55
CA LEU A 183 -1.53 -1.90 -25.35
C LEU A 183 -1.57 -0.54 -24.63
N ASP A 184 -2.73 0.12 -24.61
CA ASP A 184 -2.89 1.46 -24.04
C ASP A 184 -2.89 1.46 -22.51
N THR A 185 -3.60 0.50 -21.91
CA THR A 185 -3.79 0.42 -20.45
C THR A 185 -3.78 -1.03 -19.99
N LEU A 186 -3.37 -1.23 -18.74
CA LEU A 186 -3.48 -2.52 -18.05
C LEU A 186 -3.81 -2.25 -16.58
N SER A 187 -4.90 -2.83 -16.08
CA SER A 187 -5.22 -2.72 -14.67
C SER A 187 -4.36 -3.68 -13.83
N ALA A 188 -4.16 -3.35 -12.55
CA ALA A 188 -3.47 -4.25 -11.63
C ALA A 188 -4.22 -5.59 -11.44
N ALA A 189 -5.55 -5.57 -11.52
CA ALA A 189 -6.38 -6.76 -11.41
C ALA A 189 -6.22 -7.68 -12.62
N ASP A 190 -6.22 -7.12 -13.84
CA ASP A 190 -6.01 -7.92 -15.06
C ASP A 190 -4.59 -8.47 -15.15
N ALA A 191 -3.59 -7.65 -14.75
CA ALA A 191 -2.20 -8.10 -14.66
C ALA A 191 -2.05 -9.24 -13.64
N ASP A 192 -2.64 -9.11 -12.44
CA ASP A 192 -2.61 -10.15 -11.41
C ASP A 192 -3.28 -11.45 -11.90
N ALA A 193 -4.48 -11.35 -12.47
CA ALA A 193 -5.20 -12.50 -12.99
C ALA A 193 -4.43 -13.22 -14.08
N PHE A 194 -3.91 -12.48 -15.07
CA PHE A 194 -3.12 -13.05 -16.17
C PHE A 194 -1.79 -13.64 -15.69
N GLY A 195 -1.11 -12.97 -14.78
CA GLY A 195 0.14 -13.49 -14.23
C GLY A 195 -0.06 -14.78 -13.42
N ALA A 196 -1.23 -14.97 -12.80
CA ALA A 196 -1.58 -16.20 -12.09
C ALA A 196 -2.06 -17.31 -13.03
N ASP A 197 -2.83 -16.96 -14.05
CA ASP A 197 -3.36 -17.87 -15.08
C ASP A 197 -3.30 -17.21 -16.47
N PRO A 198 -2.30 -17.53 -17.30
CA PRO A 198 -2.14 -16.93 -18.63
C PRO A 198 -3.27 -17.31 -19.61
N ASP A 199 -4.13 -18.25 -19.27
CA ASP A 199 -5.27 -18.68 -20.10
C ASP A 199 -6.60 -18.04 -19.68
N CYS A 200 -6.61 -17.17 -18.64
CA CYS A 200 -7.81 -16.53 -18.12
C CYS A 200 -8.45 -15.47 -19.06
N GLY A 201 -7.75 -15.08 -20.13
CA GLY A 201 -8.25 -14.07 -21.08
C GLY A 201 -8.25 -12.63 -20.60
N ALA A 202 -7.66 -12.32 -19.42
CA ALA A 202 -7.67 -10.99 -18.82
C ALA A 202 -6.92 -9.94 -19.67
N ILE A 203 -5.95 -10.36 -20.48
CA ILE A 203 -5.24 -9.48 -21.43
C ILE A 203 -5.65 -9.84 -22.84
N ALA A 204 -6.64 -9.13 -23.39
CA ALA A 204 -7.21 -9.42 -24.71
C ALA A 204 -6.15 -9.44 -25.84
N ALA A 205 -5.13 -8.59 -25.75
CA ALA A 205 -4.01 -8.54 -26.71
C ALA A 205 -3.23 -9.87 -26.81
N LEU A 206 -3.32 -10.73 -25.82
CA LEU A 206 -2.65 -12.02 -25.71
C LEU A 206 -3.60 -13.22 -25.96
N GLY A 207 -4.87 -12.98 -26.25
CA GLY A 207 -5.88 -14.05 -26.33
C GLY A 207 -5.62 -15.08 -27.42
N ASP A 208 -5.02 -14.68 -28.53
CA ASP A 208 -4.64 -15.54 -29.67
C ASP A 208 -3.10 -15.73 -29.79
N ALA A 209 -2.33 -15.26 -28.80
CA ALA A 209 -0.88 -15.45 -28.78
C ALA A 209 -0.51 -16.93 -28.56
N ALA A 210 0.67 -17.31 -29.02
CA ALA A 210 1.21 -18.64 -28.75
C ALA A 210 1.38 -18.90 -27.24
N ASP A 211 1.25 -20.16 -26.83
CA ASP A 211 1.38 -20.55 -25.42
C ASP A 211 2.72 -20.10 -24.79
N ALA A 212 3.81 -20.15 -25.58
CA ALA A 212 5.13 -19.66 -25.14
C ALA A 212 5.11 -18.15 -24.84
N ASP A 213 4.45 -17.35 -25.66
CA ASP A 213 4.34 -15.91 -25.47
C ASP A 213 3.47 -15.57 -24.25
N ARG A 214 2.34 -16.26 -24.08
CA ARG A 214 1.49 -16.08 -22.90
C ARG A 214 2.23 -16.40 -21.60
N LYS A 215 2.98 -17.50 -21.57
CA LYS A 215 3.83 -17.88 -20.42
C LYS A 215 4.93 -16.86 -20.17
N THR A 216 5.58 -16.37 -21.22
CA THR A 216 6.59 -15.31 -21.10
C THR A 216 5.99 -14.03 -20.52
N ALA A 217 4.82 -13.60 -21.00
CA ALA A 217 4.12 -12.44 -20.48
C ALA A 217 3.73 -12.62 -18.99
N ALA A 218 3.23 -13.79 -18.61
CA ALA A 218 2.92 -14.10 -17.21
C ALA A 218 4.18 -14.01 -16.32
N MET A 219 5.32 -14.55 -16.77
CA MET A 219 6.60 -14.45 -16.04
C MET A 219 7.07 -13.01 -15.87
N VAL A 220 6.91 -12.15 -16.88
CA VAL A 220 7.23 -10.72 -16.79
C VAL A 220 6.37 -10.04 -15.71
N ILE A 221 5.06 -10.29 -15.72
CA ILE A 221 4.13 -9.77 -14.73
C ILE A 221 4.46 -10.29 -13.33
N GLN A 222 4.68 -11.59 -13.19
CA GLN A 222 5.11 -12.18 -11.90
C GLN A 222 6.39 -11.53 -11.37
N GLY A 223 7.33 -11.18 -12.25
CA GLY A 223 8.54 -10.44 -11.89
C GLY A 223 8.25 -9.05 -11.31
N VAL A 224 7.27 -8.33 -11.87
CA VAL A 224 6.84 -7.02 -11.35
C VAL A 224 6.21 -7.15 -9.95
N PHE A 225 5.29 -8.11 -9.77
CA PHE A 225 4.64 -8.35 -8.48
C PHE A 225 5.61 -8.91 -7.43
N GLY A 226 6.53 -9.80 -7.81
CA GLY A 226 7.58 -10.31 -6.93
C GLY A 226 8.51 -9.22 -6.43
N ARG A 227 8.88 -8.26 -7.30
CA ARG A 227 9.66 -7.09 -6.90
C ARG A 227 8.88 -6.19 -5.93
N ALA A 228 7.60 -5.97 -6.19
CA ALA A 228 6.72 -5.23 -5.28
C ALA A 228 6.66 -5.92 -3.91
N ALA A 229 6.53 -7.24 -3.87
CA ALA A 229 6.55 -8.03 -2.64
C ALA A 229 7.85 -7.83 -1.84
N LYS A 230 9.01 -7.87 -2.49
CA LYS A 230 10.31 -7.62 -1.86
C LYS A 230 10.42 -6.23 -1.26
N ALA A 231 9.93 -5.21 -1.97
CA ALA A 231 9.90 -3.84 -1.47
C ALA A 231 8.98 -3.70 -0.23
N ILE A 232 7.81 -4.36 -0.25
CA ILE A 232 6.88 -4.42 0.88
C ILE A 232 7.55 -5.09 2.08
N VAL A 233 8.20 -6.22 1.87
CA VAL A 233 8.90 -6.94 2.94
C VAL A 233 10.06 -6.11 3.51
N ALA A 234 10.81 -5.39 2.69
CA ALA A 234 11.84 -4.47 3.16
C ALA A 234 11.26 -3.37 4.07
N ASN A 235 10.09 -2.82 3.72
CA ASN A 235 9.40 -1.84 4.56
C ASN A 235 8.93 -2.45 5.91
N ILE A 236 8.34 -3.65 5.89
CA ILE A 236 7.94 -4.36 7.12
C ILE A 236 9.18 -4.69 7.97
N ALA A 237 10.25 -5.16 7.35
CA ALA A 237 11.50 -5.48 8.04
C ALA A 237 12.11 -4.23 8.71
N ALA A 238 12.04 -3.06 8.06
CA ALA A 238 12.48 -1.82 8.66
C ALA A 238 11.72 -1.51 9.96
N ILE A 239 10.40 -1.73 10.00
CA ILE A 239 9.59 -1.57 11.22
C ILE A 239 10.01 -2.59 12.27
N VAL A 240 10.16 -3.87 11.89
CA VAL A 240 10.58 -4.94 12.80
C VAL A 240 11.93 -4.63 13.45
N PHE A 241 12.89 -4.14 12.70
CA PHE A 241 14.22 -3.77 13.22
C PHE A 241 14.19 -2.46 14.01
N LEU A 242 13.43 -1.47 13.57
CA LEU A 242 13.27 -0.19 14.27
C LEU A 242 12.66 -0.36 15.67
N THR A 243 11.67 -1.23 15.78
CA THR A 243 11.00 -1.54 17.06
C THR A 243 11.73 -2.59 17.89
N ASP A 244 12.82 -3.17 17.35
CA ASP A 244 13.51 -4.35 17.89
C ASP A 244 12.56 -5.51 18.22
N GLY A 245 11.46 -5.59 17.46
CA GLY A 245 10.35 -6.52 17.64
C GLY A 245 10.58 -7.92 17.07
N ALA A 246 9.55 -8.75 17.15
CA ALA A 246 9.46 -10.06 16.50
C ALA A 246 10.56 -11.09 16.94
N LYS A 247 11.13 -10.97 18.15
CA LYS A 247 12.18 -11.86 18.64
C LYS A 247 11.68 -13.18 19.22
N ASN A 248 10.42 -13.25 19.58
CA ASN A 248 9.84 -14.41 20.25
C ASN A 248 8.88 -15.13 19.31
N ARG A 249 9.25 -16.35 18.88
CA ARG A 249 8.41 -17.16 17.97
C ARG A 249 7.05 -17.55 18.56
N TYR A 250 6.91 -17.57 19.87
CA TYR A 250 5.64 -17.89 20.57
C TYR A 250 4.77 -16.65 20.80
N ARG A 251 5.34 -15.47 20.58
CA ARG A 251 4.67 -14.17 20.61
C ARG A 251 5.20 -13.33 19.46
N PRO A 252 4.80 -13.63 18.22
CA PRO A 252 5.29 -12.94 17.05
C PRO A 252 4.80 -11.48 17.00
N MET A 253 5.40 -10.70 16.13
CA MET A 253 4.85 -9.41 15.73
C MET A 253 3.70 -9.63 14.74
N VAL A 254 2.60 -8.91 14.94
CA VAL A 254 1.45 -8.94 14.04
C VAL A 254 1.45 -7.74 13.14
N VAL A 255 1.43 -7.97 11.84
CA VAL A 255 1.21 -6.91 10.84
C VAL A 255 -0.21 -7.03 10.31
N ALA A 256 -1.09 -6.12 10.75
CA ALA A 256 -2.42 -6.02 10.18
C ALA A 256 -2.34 -5.35 8.81
N VAL A 257 -2.90 -5.98 7.79
CA VAL A 257 -2.86 -5.45 6.42
C VAL A 257 -4.28 -5.28 5.89
N ASP A 258 -4.61 -4.06 5.43
CA ASP A 258 -5.83 -3.76 4.71
C ASP A 258 -5.52 -3.27 3.29
N GLY A 259 -6.55 -3.23 2.45
CA GLY A 259 -6.48 -2.77 1.07
C GLY A 259 -6.81 -3.86 0.06
N SER A 260 -7.52 -3.46 -0.99
CA SER A 260 -8.05 -4.37 -2.02
C SER A 260 -6.94 -5.12 -2.77
N LEU A 261 -5.82 -4.45 -3.08
CA LEU A 261 -4.70 -5.10 -3.75
C LEU A 261 -4.20 -6.30 -2.92
N PHE A 262 -3.84 -6.09 -1.65
CA PHE A 262 -3.32 -7.16 -0.82
C PHE A 262 -4.35 -8.27 -0.56
N ARG A 263 -5.62 -7.88 -0.38
CA ARG A 263 -6.69 -8.82 -0.04
C ARG A 263 -7.03 -9.75 -1.21
N TYR A 264 -7.05 -9.24 -2.42
CA TYR A 264 -7.58 -9.96 -3.59
C TYR A 264 -6.50 -10.41 -4.58
N SER A 265 -5.27 -9.90 -4.50
CA SER A 265 -4.20 -10.33 -5.39
C SER A 265 -3.80 -11.78 -5.13
N THR A 266 -3.74 -12.54 -6.21
CA THR A 266 -3.30 -13.93 -6.22
C THR A 266 -1.79 -14.07 -6.35
N LEU A 267 -1.11 -13.02 -6.82
CA LEU A 267 0.35 -12.97 -6.94
C LEU A 267 1.01 -12.29 -5.74
N LEU A 268 0.53 -11.11 -5.34
CA LEU A 268 1.23 -10.27 -4.36
C LEU A 268 1.24 -10.89 -2.96
N ARG A 269 0.06 -11.30 -2.49
CA ARG A 269 -0.07 -11.82 -1.11
C ARG A 269 0.78 -13.06 -0.86
N PRO A 270 0.77 -14.11 -1.70
CA PRO A 270 1.67 -15.25 -1.55
C PRO A 270 3.13 -14.84 -1.61
N ALA A 271 3.52 -14.01 -2.58
CA ALA A 271 4.91 -13.55 -2.72
C ALA A 271 5.39 -12.78 -1.48
N VAL A 272 4.55 -11.91 -0.89
CA VAL A 272 4.88 -11.24 0.37
C VAL A 272 5.07 -12.24 1.50
N SER A 273 4.20 -13.26 1.60
CA SER A 273 4.31 -14.28 2.65
C SER A 273 5.59 -15.11 2.53
N GLU A 274 5.95 -15.51 1.33
CA GLU A 274 7.19 -16.27 1.05
C GLU A 274 8.43 -15.43 1.35
N GLU A 275 8.47 -14.18 0.92
CA GLU A 275 9.59 -13.27 1.17
C GLU A 275 9.73 -12.91 2.66
N LEU A 276 8.61 -12.74 3.39
CA LEU A 276 8.62 -12.54 4.85
C LEU A 276 9.24 -13.75 5.55
N GLU A 277 8.79 -14.96 5.20
CA GLU A 277 9.34 -16.20 5.76
C GLU A 277 10.84 -16.31 5.48
N ALA A 278 11.24 -16.12 4.22
CA ALA A 278 12.64 -16.26 3.82
C ALA A 278 13.54 -15.20 4.48
N PHE A 279 13.11 -13.94 4.49
CA PHE A 279 13.95 -12.83 4.95
C PHE A 279 13.89 -12.67 6.47
N LEU A 280 12.70 -12.55 7.05
CA LEU A 280 12.58 -12.27 8.49
C LEU A 280 12.76 -13.54 9.32
N VAL A 281 12.08 -14.63 8.99
CA VAL A 281 12.09 -15.83 9.84
C VAL A 281 13.36 -16.63 9.64
N GLN A 282 13.66 -17.06 8.41
CA GLN A 282 14.78 -17.98 8.17
C GLN A 282 16.14 -17.27 8.31
N LYS A 283 16.29 -16.08 7.75
CA LYS A 283 17.57 -15.38 7.75
C LYS A 283 17.83 -14.58 9.03
N HIS A 284 16.81 -13.92 9.59
CA HIS A 284 16.98 -12.99 10.71
C HIS A 284 16.35 -13.45 12.02
N GLN A 285 15.66 -14.61 12.05
CA GLN A 285 14.98 -15.17 13.22
C GLN A 285 14.03 -14.15 13.89
N ARG A 286 13.28 -13.43 13.05
CA ARG A 286 12.22 -12.51 13.44
C ARG A 286 10.88 -13.12 13.06
N TYR A 287 9.95 -13.19 14.00
CA TYR A 287 8.72 -13.97 13.94
C TYR A 287 7.46 -13.10 13.99
#